data_1409547b6b22e3c505a0ada0407a887d
#
_entry.id   1409547b6b22e3c505a0ada0407a887d
#
_cell.length_a   1.000
_cell.length_b   1.000
_cell.length_c   1.000
_cell.angle_alpha   90.00
_cell.angle_beta   90.00
_cell.angle_gamma   90.00
#
_symmetry.space_group_name_H-M   'P 1'
#
loop_
_entity.id
_entity.type
_entity.pdbx_description
1 polymer ?
#
loop_
_entity_poly.entity_id
_entity_poly.type
_entity_poly.pdbx_seq_one_letter_code
_entity_poly.pdbx_strand_id
1 'polypeptide(L)'
;MSYHDPKSSVWENYRAIFTHLKNSLTKDNSNLIAIMSSQRHEGNTITLLNLAIVMARDFNKKVLIIDVNMRNSAVDELMNLKSNGGLSDILVSDLDYRGLILQTPISNLSIITGGKETHNSMELLHSLKLKDLLVKAKAEFDYVLCDTAAFIPYADTKILSPLVDGVILTIKARKTRKEVVDRTEEILKELHCRIFGFILTDIEYHIPEFIYRHL
;
A
#
# COMPACT_ATOMS: atom_id res chain seq x y z
N MET A 1 -11.39 10.37 -11.47
CA MET A 1 -10.12 10.73 -10.81
C MET A 1 -9.15 11.25 -11.85
N SER A 2 -8.66 12.47 -11.74
CA SER A 2 -7.77 13.06 -12.75
C SER A 2 -6.33 12.62 -12.45
N TYR A 3 -5.92 11.48 -13.00
CA TYR A 3 -4.52 11.02 -13.01
C TYR A 3 -3.62 11.86 -13.94
N HIS A 4 -4.08 13.03 -14.43
CA HIS A 4 -3.57 13.61 -15.66
C HIS A 4 -2.79 14.92 -15.53
N ASP A 5 -2.59 15.46 -14.33
CA ASP A 5 -1.72 16.63 -14.20
C ASP A 5 -0.49 16.35 -13.34
N PRO A 6 0.67 16.01 -13.98
CA PRO A 6 1.93 15.80 -13.28
C PRO A 6 2.45 17.04 -12.53
N LYS A 7 1.85 18.22 -12.79
CA LYS A 7 2.23 19.51 -12.17
C LYS A 7 1.34 19.86 -10.99
N SER A 8 0.35 19.03 -10.64
CA SER A 8 -0.49 19.31 -9.49
C SER A 8 0.28 19.22 -8.17
N SER A 9 -0.08 20.02 -7.19
CA SER A 9 0.51 19.99 -5.84
C SER A 9 0.43 18.60 -5.19
N VAL A 10 -0.57 17.80 -5.56
CA VAL A 10 -0.74 16.43 -5.07
C VAL A 10 0.44 15.53 -5.48
N TRP A 11 0.91 15.62 -6.73
CA TRP A 11 2.06 14.82 -7.19
C TRP A 11 3.36 15.24 -6.51
N GLU A 12 3.55 16.54 -6.27
CA GLU A 12 4.72 17.02 -5.51
C GLU A 12 4.74 16.45 -4.08
N ASN A 13 3.59 16.36 -3.43
CA ASN A 13 3.48 15.74 -2.11
C ASN A 13 3.93 14.26 -2.14
N TYR A 14 3.49 13.47 -3.14
CA TYR A 14 3.92 12.07 -3.24
C TYR A 14 5.40 11.93 -3.60
N ARG A 15 5.98 12.84 -4.40
CA ARG A 15 7.44 12.89 -4.63
C ARG A 15 8.21 13.15 -3.34
N ALA A 16 7.74 14.10 -2.53
CA ALA A 16 8.34 14.40 -1.23
C ALA A 16 8.22 13.18 -0.29
N ILE A 17 7.04 12.55 -0.21
CA ILE A 17 6.82 11.33 0.59
C ILE A 17 7.82 10.24 0.19
N PHE A 18 7.95 9.95 -1.12
CA PHE A 18 8.89 8.92 -1.56
C PHE A 18 10.35 9.29 -1.27
N THR A 19 10.72 10.55 -1.42
CA THR A 19 12.09 11.02 -1.10
C THR A 19 12.42 10.80 0.37
N HIS A 20 11.51 11.12 1.29
CA HIS A 20 11.67 10.86 2.71
C HIS A 20 11.73 9.35 3.01
N LEU A 21 10.81 8.59 2.43
CA LEU A 21 10.75 7.14 2.60
C LEU A 21 12.05 6.47 2.15
N LYS A 22 12.55 6.81 0.97
CA LYS A 22 13.80 6.28 0.42
C LYS A 22 14.97 6.46 1.38
N ASN A 23 15.09 7.63 2.00
CA ASN A 23 16.18 7.91 2.98
C ASN A 23 16.05 7.04 4.24
N SER A 24 14.83 6.65 4.60
CA SER A 24 14.57 5.77 5.75
C SER A 24 14.84 4.29 5.42
N LEU A 25 14.65 3.88 4.15
CA LEU A 25 14.75 2.49 3.71
C LEU A 25 16.16 2.06 3.30
N THR A 26 17.02 2.99 2.85
CA THR A 26 18.37 2.66 2.32
C THR A 26 19.31 2.04 3.36
N LYS A 27 18.99 2.16 4.63
CA LYS A 27 19.83 1.61 5.71
C LYS A 27 19.72 0.10 5.89
N ASP A 28 18.59 -0.51 5.50
CA ASP A 28 18.24 -1.87 5.91
C ASP A 28 17.78 -2.79 4.75
N ASN A 29 17.94 -2.39 3.48
CA ASN A 29 17.37 -3.12 2.32
C ASN A 29 15.85 -3.36 2.44
N SER A 30 15.14 -2.48 3.13
CA SER A 30 13.70 -2.58 3.34
C SER A 30 12.97 -2.10 2.11
N ASN A 31 12.25 -3.00 1.42
CA ASN A 31 11.51 -2.66 0.20
C ASN A 31 10.12 -3.30 0.12
N LEU A 32 9.72 -4.07 1.12
CA LEU A 32 8.39 -4.66 1.27
C LEU A 32 7.59 -3.84 2.29
N ILE A 33 6.65 -3.03 1.82
CA ILE A 33 5.98 -2.01 2.62
C ILE A 33 4.47 -2.22 2.55
N ALA A 34 3.79 -2.23 3.69
CA ALA A 34 2.34 -2.19 3.69
C ALA A 34 1.81 -0.77 3.90
N ILE A 35 0.78 -0.41 3.13
CA ILE A 35 0.02 0.81 3.36
C ILE A 35 -1.25 0.41 4.11
N MET A 36 -1.39 0.94 5.30
CA MET A 36 -2.46 0.59 6.23
C MET A 36 -3.22 1.82 6.69
N SER A 37 -4.43 1.63 7.15
CA SER A 37 -5.22 2.65 7.84
C SER A 37 -5.75 2.09 9.15
N SER A 38 -5.98 2.95 10.15
CA SER A 38 -6.59 2.53 11.41
C SER A 38 -8.04 2.13 11.22
N GLN A 39 -8.78 2.87 10.40
CA GLN A 39 -10.20 2.69 10.12
C GLN A 39 -10.47 2.64 8.62
N ARG A 40 -11.69 2.25 8.25
CA ARG A 40 -12.11 2.24 6.83
C ARG A 40 -12.17 3.66 6.26
N HIS A 41 -11.95 3.77 4.95
CA HIS A 41 -12.10 5.02 4.19
C HIS A 41 -11.14 6.15 4.61
N GLU A 42 -9.95 5.79 5.05
CA GLU A 42 -8.85 6.73 5.33
C GLU A 42 -7.91 6.93 4.14
N GLY A 43 -8.21 6.33 2.98
CA GLY A 43 -7.54 6.60 1.70
C GLY A 43 -6.28 5.76 1.46
N ASN A 44 -6.10 4.61 2.16
CA ASN A 44 -4.92 3.75 1.99
C ASN A 44 -4.70 3.31 0.54
N THR A 45 -5.69 2.72 -0.14
CA THR A 45 -5.56 2.27 -1.54
C THR A 45 -5.20 3.39 -2.49
N ILE A 46 -5.85 4.56 -2.36
CA ILE A 46 -5.54 5.74 -3.20
C ILE A 46 -4.13 6.25 -2.93
N THR A 47 -3.72 6.30 -1.67
CA THR A 47 -2.37 6.71 -1.27
C THR A 47 -1.32 5.73 -1.82
N LEU A 48 -1.57 4.43 -1.71
CA LEU A 48 -0.71 3.39 -2.26
C LEU A 48 -0.54 3.54 -3.77
N LEU A 49 -1.65 3.67 -4.51
CA LEU A 49 -1.63 3.81 -5.96
C LEU A 49 -0.83 5.04 -6.40
N ASN A 50 -1.09 6.20 -5.80
CA ASN A 50 -0.39 7.44 -6.15
C ASN A 50 1.10 7.34 -5.83
N LEU A 51 1.47 6.76 -4.68
CA LEU A 51 2.86 6.56 -4.31
C LEU A 51 3.55 5.60 -5.29
N ALA A 52 2.94 4.48 -5.62
CA ALA A 52 3.46 3.50 -6.58
C ALA A 52 3.68 4.11 -7.97
N ILE A 53 2.72 4.92 -8.45
CA ILE A 53 2.82 5.62 -9.74
C ILE A 53 4.00 6.58 -9.75
N VAL A 54 4.18 7.37 -8.70
CA VAL A 54 5.32 8.30 -8.57
C VAL A 54 6.63 7.54 -8.54
N MET A 55 6.72 6.47 -7.76
CA MET A 55 7.93 5.62 -7.68
C MET A 55 8.31 5.05 -9.05
N ALA A 56 7.33 4.51 -9.78
CA ALA A 56 7.55 3.87 -11.07
C ALA A 56 7.89 4.90 -12.17
N ARG A 57 7.09 5.96 -12.29
CA ARG A 57 7.18 6.93 -13.38
C ARG A 57 8.28 7.96 -13.17
N ASP A 58 8.33 8.57 -11.98
CA ASP A 58 9.18 9.73 -11.73
C ASP A 58 10.57 9.33 -11.21
N PHE A 59 10.67 8.17 -10.54
CA PHE A 59 11.92 7.66 -9.98
C PHE A 59 12.42 6.38 -10.67
N ASN A 60 11.75 5.94 -11.73
CA ASN A 60 12.11 4.76 -12.55
C ASN A 60 12.36 3.50 -11.70
N LYS A 61 11.50 3.27 -10.68
CA LYS A 61 11.58 2.10 -9.81
C LYS A 61 10.67 0.99 -10.30
N LYS A 62 11.16 -0.25 -10.28
CA LYS A 62 10.35 -1.44 -10.56
C LYS A 62 9.48 -1.75 -9.35
N VAL A 63 8.19 -1.44 -9.44
CA VAL A 63 7.22 -1.52 -8.33
C VAL A 63 6.20 -2.62 -8.59
N LEU A 64 5.97 -3.45 -7.56
CA LEU A 64 4.86 -4.39 -7.52
C LEU A 64 3.86 -3.94 -6.45
N ILE A 65 2.61 -3.82 -6.82
CA ILE A 65 1.49 -3.73 -5.88
C ILE A 65 0.92 -5.13 -5.67
N ILE A 66 0.70 -5.50 -4.41
CA ILE A 66 -0.04 -6.70 -4.02
C ILE A 66 -1.27 -6.26 -3.23
N ASP A 67 -2.46 -6.48 -3.78
CA ASP A 67 -3.70 -6.23 -3.05
C ASP A 67 -3.97 -7.40 -2.10
N VAL A 68 -3.66 -7.18 -0.83
CA VAL A 68 -3.83 -8.17 0.25
C VAL A 68 -5.24 -8.10 0.83
N ASN A 69 -6.03 -7.09 0.46
CA ASN A 69 -7.41 -6.94 0.91
C ASN A 69 -8.38 -7.83 0.10
N MET A 70 -8.20 -9.13 0.18
CA MET A 70 -9.02 -10.13 -0.55
C MET A 70 -10.52 -10.09 -0.21
N ARG A 71 -10.95 -9.33 0.81
CA ARG A 71 -12.36 -9.14 1.16
C ARG A 71 -13.03 -8.04 0.35
N ASN A 72 -12.27 -7.06 -0.07
CA ASN A 72 -12.77 -5.90 -0.80
C ASN A 72 -11.61 -5.32 -1.62
N SER A 73 -11.16 -6.10 -2.60
CA SER A 73 -10.16 -5.67 -3.57
C SER A 73 -10.71 -4.49 -4.37
N ALA A 74 -9.91 -3.45 -4.52
CA ALA A 74 -10.32 -2.25 -5.24
C ALA A 74 -9.23 -1.74 -6.20
N VAL A 75 -8.05 -2.35 -6.17
CA VAL A 75 -6.90 -1.88 -6.96
C VAL A 75 -7.14 -2.05 -8.46
N ASP A 76 -7.73 -3.16 -8.88
CA ASP A 76 -8.07 -3.44 -10.29
C ASP A 76 -9.15 -2.49 -10.83
N GLU A 77 -10.21 -2.25 -10.07
CA GLU A 77 -11.27 -1.32 -10.44
C GLU A 77 -10.72 0.11 -10.58
N LEU A 78 -9.94 0.57 -9.60
CA LEU A 78 -9.36 1.91 -9.59
C LEU A 78 -8.35 2.13 -10.72
N MET A 79 -7.65 1.09 -11.14
CA MET A 79 -6.70 1.11 -12.25
C MET A 79 -7.34 0.74 -13.60
N ASN A 80 -8.65 0.43 -13.61
CA ASN A 80 -9.39 -0.02 -14.80
C ASN A 80 -8.72 -1.22 -15.49
N LEU A 81 -8.28 -2.21 -14.70
CA LEU A 81 -7.63 -3.42 -15.17
C LEU A 81 -8.62 -4.59 -15.16
N LYS A 82 -8.51 -5.47 -16.15
CA LYS A 82 -9.24 -6.74 -16.16
C LYS A 82 -8.35 -7.81 -15.57
N SER A 83 -8.75 -8.38 -14.45
CA SER A 83 -8.05 -9.48 -13.80
C SER A 83 -8.79 -10.80 -14.04
N ASN A 84 -8.04 -11.87 -14.34
CA ASN A 84 -8.54 -13.24 -14.44
C ASN A 84 -8.19 -14.08 -13.20
N GLY A 85 -7.76 -13.46 -12.14
CA GLY A 85 -7.35 -14.05 -10.88
C GLY A 85 -6.42 -13.13 -10.13
N GLY A 86 -6.01 -13.50 -8.91
CA GLY A 86 -5.14 -12.67 -8.08
C GLY A 86 -4.58 -13.43 -6.89
N LEU A 87 -4.32 -12.71 -5.80
CA LEU A 87 -3.66 -13.25 -4.63
C LEU A 87 -4.39 -14.47 -4.04
N SER A 88 -5.72 -14.40 -3.91
CA SER A 88 -6.50 -15.53 -3.39
C SER A 88 -6.32 -16.79 -4.24
N ASP A 89 -6.29 -16.67 -5.57
CA ASP A 89 -6.09 -17.79 -6.48
C ASP A 89 -4.68 -18.37 -6.37
N ILE A 90 -3.64 -17.54 -6.23
CA ILE A 90 -2.26 -17.95 -5.99
C ILE A 90 -2.14 -18.76 -4.69
N LEU A 91 -2.77 -18.27 -3.62
CA LEU A 91 -2.63 -18.87 -2.30
C LEU A 91 -3.39 -20.20 -2.18
N VAL A 92 -4.50 -20.37 -2.90
CA VAL A 92 -5.29 -21.62 -2.91
C VAL A 92 -4.67 -22.68 -3.82
N SER A 93 -4.05 -22.28 -4.93
CA SER A 93 -3.51 -23.21 -5.95
C SER A 93 -1.98 -23.26 -5.94
N ASP A 94 -1.40 -24.12 -6.79
CA ASP A 94 0.05 -24.19 -7.02
C ASP A 94 0.49 -23.37 -8.25
N LEU A 95 -0.25 -22.30 -8.56
CA LEU A 95 0.08 -21.40 -9.67
C LEU A 95 1.33 -20.57 -9.36
N ASP A 96 2.19 -20.41 -10.36
CA ASP A 96 3.27 -19.41 -10.26
C ASP A 96 2.65 -18.01 -10.24
N TYR A 97 2.95 -17.24 -9.20
CA TYR A 97 2.45 -15.87 -9.04
C TYR A 97 2.78 -14.96 -10.23
N ARG A 98 3.87 -15.25 -10.96
CA ARG A 98 4.27 -14.49 -12.15
C ARG A 98 3.21 -14.51 -13.24
N GLY A 99 2.48 -15.62 -13.36
CA GLY A 99 1.39 -15.75 -14.34
C GLY A 99 0.17 -14.88 -14.04
N LEU A 100 0.05 -14.36 -12.81
CA LEU A 100 -1.04 -13.49 -12.37
C LEU A 100 -0.60 -12.03 -12.13
N ILE A 101 0.64 -11.70 -12.47
CA ILE A 101 1.10 -10.31 -12.47
C ILE A 101 0.50 -9.58 -13.67
N LEU A 102 -0.29 -8.56 -13.39
CA LEU A 102 -0.84 -7.65 -14.39
C LEU A 102 0.15 -6.52 -14.67
N GLN A 103 0.46 -6.33 -15.95
CA GLN A 103 1.21 -5.15 -16.38
C GLN A 103 0.24 -3.97 -16.49
N THR A 104 0.64 -2.81 -15.99
CA THR A 104 -0.15 -1.58 -16.12
C THR A 104 0.28 -0.75 -17.33
N PRO A 105 -0.51 0.24 -17.77
CA PRO A 105 -0.07 1.22 -18.76
C PRO A 105 1.11 2.10 -18.29
N ILE A 106 1.44 2.05 -17.00
CA ILE A 106 2.55 2.80 -16.41
C ILE A 106 3.77 1.89 -16.40
N SER A 107 4.85 2.29 -17.11
CA SER A 107 6.09 1.56 -17.13
C SER A 107 6.62 1.30 -15.71
N ASN A 108 7.18 0.11 -15.49
CA ASN A 108 7.74 -0.33 -14.21
C ASN A 108 6.72 -0.50 -13.06
N LEU A 109 5.41 -0.41 -13.33
CA LEU A 109 4.37 -0.67 -12.35
C LEU A 109 3.60 -1.94 -12.72
N SER A 110 3.63 -2.92 -11.84
CA SER A 110 2.93 -4.20 -11.95
C SER A 110 1.99 -4.41 -10.76
N ILE A 111 0.96 -5.21 -10.92
CA ILE A 111 -0.07 -5.44 -9.90
C ILE A 111 -0.42 -6.92 -9.79
N ILE A 112 -0.54 -7.43 -8.58
CA ILE A 112 -1.29 -8.63 -8.23
C ILE A 112 -2.55 -8.17 -7.51
N THR A 113 -3.72 -8.40 -8.10
CA THR A 113 -5.03 -8.06 -7.51
C THR A 113 -5.39 -8.99 -6.36
N GLY A 114 -6.40 -8.66 -5.58
CA GLY A 114 -6.86 -9.54 -4.49
C GLY A 114 -7.40 -10.89 -4.96
N GLY A 115 -7.82 -10.99 -6.22
CA GLY A 115 -8.43 -12.18 -6.79
C GLY A 115 -9.90 -12.32 -6.39
N LYS A 116 -10.39 -13.56 -6.33
CA LYS A 116 -11.78 -13.81 -5.92
C LYS A 116 -11.99 -13.46 -4.46
N GLU A 117 -13.09 -12.77 -4.17
CA GLU A 117 -13.49 -12.49 -2.79
C GLU A 117 -13.57 -13.79 -1.99
N THR A 118 -12.97 -13.80 -0.81
CA THR A 118 -12.93 -14.98 0.05
C THR A 118 -13.20 -14.64 1.50
N HIS A 119 -13.96 -15.50 2.17
CA HIS A 119 -14.17 -15.43 3.62
C HIS A 119 -13.01 -16.06 4.41
N ASN A 120 -12.14 -16.85 3.74
CA ASN A 120 -11.00 -17.54 4.35
C ASN A 120 -9.70 -16.72 4.29
N SER A 121 -9.79 -15.40 4.13
CA SER A 121 -8.62 -14.51 4.00
C SER A 121 -7.59 -14.71 5.13
N MET A 122 -8.04 -14.89 6.36
CA MET A 122 -7.14 -15.12 7.50
C MET A 122 -6.28 -16.37 7.33
N GLU A 123 -6.87 -17.50 6.92
CA GLU A 123 -6.16 -18.76 6.69
C GLU A 123 -5.12 -18.59 5.57
N LEU A 124 -5.53 -17.97 4.47
CA LEU A 124 -4.66 -17.71 3.33
C LEU A 124 -3.47 -16.80 3.70
N LEU A 125 -3.69 -15.79 4.52
CA LEU A 125 -2.63 -14.88 4.99
C LEU A 125 -1.65 -15.56 5.96
N HIS A 126 -2.06 -16.61 6.67
CA HIS A 126 -1.17 -17.44 7.50
C HIS A 126 -0.36 -18.46 6.70
N SER A 127 -0.65 -18.64 5.41
CA SER A 127 -0.03 -19.69 4.60
C SER A 127 1.47 -19.44 4.38
N LEU A 128 2.23 -20.53 4.26
CA LEU A 128 3.63 -20.47 3.83
C LEU A 128 3.76 -19.94 2.40
N LYS A 129 2.73 -20.14 1.56
CA LYS A 129 2.70 -19.62 0.18
C LYS A 129 2.77 -18.10 0.12
N LEU A 130 2.07 -17.41 1.02
CA LEU A 130 2.16 -15.94 1.09
C LEU A 130 3.58 -15.50 1.46
N LYS A 131 4.18 -16.12 2.47
CA LYS A 131 5.55 -15.78 2.87
C LYS A 131 6.54 -15.98 1.73
N ASP A 132 6.44 -17.10 1.03
CA ASP A 132 7.29 -17.45 -0.11
C ASP A 132 7.11 -16.45 -1.28
N LEU A 133 5.85 -16.08 -1.59
CA LEU A 133 5.53 -15.06 -2.57
C LEU A 133 6.16 -13.71 -2.22
N LEU A 134 6.01 -13.26 -0.97
CA LEU A 134 6.56 -11.97 -0.52
C LEU A 134 8.09 -11.96 -0.61
N VAL A 135 8.76 -13.05 -0.22
CA VAL A 135 10.23 -13.18 -0.33
C VAL A 135 10.69 -13.12 -1.79
N LYS A 136 10.00 -13.84 -2.70
CA LYS A 136 10.31 -13.82 -4.14
C LYS A 136 10.06 -12.45 -4.75
N ALA A 137 8.92 -11.85 -4.44
CA ALA A 137 8.58 -10.52 -4.92
C ALA A 137 9.60 -9.47 -4.45
N LYS A 138 10.01 -9.52 -3.19
CA LYS A 138 11.03 -8.65 -2.61
C LYS A 138 12.38 -8.75 -3.34
N ALA A 139 12.74 -9.92 -3.84
CA ALA A 139 13.99 -10.12 -4.59
C ALA A 139 13.92 -9.64 -6.05
N GLU A 140 12.72 -9.57 -6.65
CA GLU A 140 12.52 -9.26 -8.07
C GLU A 140 12.15 -7.81 -8.36
N PHE A 141 11.65 -7.08 -7.36
CA PHE A 141 11.20 -5.71 -7.50
C PHE A 141 12.00 -4.76 -6.62
N ASP A 142 12.20 -3.51 -7.09
CA ASP A 142 12.83 -2.48 -6.25
C ASP A 142 11.98 -2.18 -5.01
N TYR A 143 10.64 -2.21 -5.17
CA TYR A 143 9.67 -2.02 -4.10
C TYR A 143 8.45 -2.91 -4.29
N VAL A 144 7.97 -3.47 -3.19
CA VAL A 144 6.70 -4.20 -3.11
C VAL A 144 5.80 -3.45 -2.13
N LEU A 145 4.65 -2.98 -2.63
CA LEU A 145 3.66 -2.26 -1.84
C LEU A 145 2.42 -3.14 -1.63
N CYS A 146 2.07 -3.41 -0.38
CA CYS A 146 0.89 -4.19 -0.02
C CYS A 146 -0.28 -3.26 0.34
N ASP A 147 -1.39 -3.34 -0.41
CA ASP A 147 -2.66 -2.72 -0.01
C ASP A 147 -3.37 -3.60 1.00
N THR A 148 -3.88 -3.02 2.07
CA THR A 148 -4.47 -3.77 3.17
C THR A 148 -5.86 -3.27 3.55
N ALA A 149 -6.64 -4.13 4.18
CA ALA A 149 -7.83 -3.70 4.90
C ALA A 149 -7.47 -2.78 6.09
N ALA A 150 -8.47 -2.13 6.67
CA ALA A 150 -8.30 -1.32 7.86
C ALA A 150 -7.83 -2.16 9.06
N PHE A 151 -6.91 -1.62 9.87
CA PHE A 151 -6.20 -2.36 10.90
C PHE A 151 -7.07 -2.76 12.09
N ILE A 152 -7.87 -1.82 12.61
CA ILE A 152 -8.65 -2.06 13.83
C ILE A 152 -9.77 -3.08 13.60
N PRO A 153 -10.63 -2.96 12.54
CA PRO A 153 -11.76 -3.87 12.35
C PRO A 153 -11.37 -5.29 11.93
N TYR A 154 -10.14 -5.49 11.40
CA TYR A 154 -9.78 -6.76 10.78
C TYR A 154 -8.50 -7.36 11.35
N ALA A 155 -8.56 -8.64 11.69
CA ALA A 155 -7.40 -9.39 12.17
C ALA A 155 -6.39 -9.68 11.04
N ASP A 156 -6.85 -9.72 9.79
CA ASP A 156 -6.06 -10.04 8.60
C ASP A 156 -4.81 -9.14 8.50
N THR A 157 -4.98 -7.84 8.73
CA THR A 157 -3.91 -6.85 8.66
C THR A 157 -2.84 -7.06 9.74
N LYS A 158 -3.24 -7.57 10.92
CA LYS A 158 -2.32 -7.91 12.00
C LYS A 158 -1.42 -9.10 11.65
N ILE A 159 -1.94 -10.04 10.85
CA ILE A 159 -1.17 -11.19 10.35
C ILE A 159 -0.09 -10.75 9.37
N LEU A 160 -0.42 -9.78 8.51
CA LEU A 160 0.53 -9.25 7.52
C LEU A 160 1.65 -8.41 8.15
N SER A 161 1.35 -7.69 9.25
CA SER A 161 2.27 -6.73 9.86
C SER A 161 3.68 -7.26 10.14
N PRO A 162 3.87 -8.49 10.70
CA PRO A 162 5.21 -9.04 10.92
C PRO A 162 5.87 -9.63 9.67
N LEU A 163 5.18 -9.69 8.54
CA LEU A 163 5.70 -10.24 7.28
C LEU A 163 6.30 -9.17 6.36
N VAL A 164 6.05 -7.90 6.66
CA VAL A 164 6.57 -6.76 5.89
C VAL A 164 7.75 -6.09 6.60
N ASP A 165 8.57 -5.35 5.88
CA ASP A 165 9.70 -4.60 6.47
C ASP A 165 9.22 -3.42 7.31
N GLY A 166 8.02 -2.96 7.07
CA GLY A 166 7.34 -1.93 7.83
C GLY A 166 6.10 -1.40 7.15
N VAL A 167 5.45 -0.48 7.82
CA VAL A 167 4.15 0.06 7.42
C VAL A 167 4.18 1.57 7.31
N ILE A 168 3.34 2.09 6.43
CA ILE A 168 2.96 3.50 6.40
C ILE A 168 1.49 3.56 6.80
N LEU A 169 1.15 4.39 7.79
CA LEU A 169 -0.22 4.58 8.23
C LEU A 169 -0.84 5.80 7.56
N THR A 170 -1.96 5.59 6.87
CA THR A 170 -2.80 6.69 6.40
C THR A 170 -3.78 7.10 7.50
N ILE A 171 -3.94 8.39 7.68
CA ILE A 171 -4.80 9.00 8.69
C ILE A 171 -5.66 10.05 8.01
N LYS A 172 -6.98 9.92 8.13
CA LYS A 172 -7.89 10.92 7.57
C LYS A 172 -7.96 12.14 8.47
N ALA A 173 -7.49 13.27 7.96
CA ALA A 173 -7.47 14.54 8.70
C ALA A 173 -8.88 14.90 9.21
N ARG A 174 -8.96 15.40 10.44
CA ARG A 174 -10.20 15.82 11.14
C ARG A 174 -11.26 14.73 11.36
N LYS A 175 -11.02 13.50 10.92
CA LYS A 175 -11.95 12.39 11.06
C LYS A 175 -11.44 11.31 11.99
N THR A 176 -10.19 10.91 11.84
CA THR A 176 -9.59 9.89 12.68
C THR A 176 -9.18 10.49 14.01
N ARG A 177 -9.69 9.93 15.10
CA ARG A 177 -9.36 10.36 16.46
C ARG A 177 -7.94 9.91 16.80
N LYS A 178 -7.24 10.76 17.56
CA LYS A 178 -5.87 10.49 18.02
C LYS A 178 -5.76 9.16 18.78
N GLU A 179 -6.70 8.87 19.63
CA GLU A 179 -6.72 7.65 20.46
C GLU A 179 -6.77 6.37 19.61
N VAL A 180 -7.42 6.45 18.43
CA VAL A 180 -7.49 5.32 17.48
C VAL A 180 -6.14 5.11 16.82
N VAL A 181 -5.45 6.19 16.46
CA VAL A 181 -4.09 6.13 15.90
C VAL A 181 -3.11 5.59 16.94
N ASP A 182 -3.13 6.14 18.16
CA ASP A 182 -2.30 5.71 19.28
C ASP A 182 -2.47 4.21 19.55
N ARG A 183 -3.72 3.72 19.57
CA ARG A 183 -4.01 2.30 19.74
C ARG A 183 -3.49 1.43 18.60
N THR A 184 -3.60 1.90 17.35
CA THR A 184 -3.03 1.19 16.19
C THR A 184 -1.51 1.09 16.30
N GLU A 185 -0.86 2.19 16.69
CA GLU A 185 0.59 2.25 16.88
C GLU A 185 1.06 1.30 18.00
N GLU A 186 0.36 1.27 19.13
CA GLU A 186 0.65 0.33 20.23
C GLU A 186 0.61 -1.12 19.77
N ILE A 187 -0.46 -1.53 19.07
CA ILE A 187 -0.59 -2.91 18.57
C ILE A 187 0.51 -3.23 17.55
N LEU A 188 0.84 -2.31 16.63
CA LEU A 188 1.93 -2.52 15.67
C LEU A 188 3.27 -2.68 16.37
N LYS A 189 3.54 -1.94 17.45
CA LYS A 189 4.73 -2.10 18.29
C LYS A 189 4.77 -3.46 18.98
N GLU A 190 3.64 -3.90 19.54
CA GLU A 190 3.50 -5.25 20.13
C GLU A 190 3.80 -6.36 19.10
N LEU A 191 3.41 -6.16 17.84
CA LEU A 191 3.69 -7.06 16.72
C LEU A 191 5.11 -6.90 16.15
N HIS A 192 5.96 -6.08 16.77
CA HIS A 192 7.32 -5.76 16.30
C HIS A 192 7.36 -5.21 14.86
N CYS A 193 6.27 -4.61 14.40
CA CYS A 193 6.18 -4.02 13.08
C CYS A 193 6.71 -2.59 13.08
N ARG A 194 7.66 -2.31 12.20
CA ARG A 194 8.24 -0.97 12.06
C ARG A 194 7.25 -0.02 11.38
N ILE A 195 7.07 1.18 11.93
CA ILE A 195 6.29 2.24 11.30
C ILE A 195 7.26 3.20 10.62
N PHE A 196 7.19 3.30 9.29
CA PHE A 196 8.02 4.21 8.50
C PHE A 196 7.52 5.66 8.55
N GLY A 197 6.24 5.85 8.82
CA GLY A 197 5.64 7.17 8.96
C GLY A 197 4.12 7.19 8.83
N PHE A 198 3.60 8.40 8.81
CA PHE A 198 2.18 8.68 8.71
C PHE A 198 1.90 9.59 7.51
N ILE A 199 0.82 9.32 6.79
CA ILE A 199 0.35 10.16 5.68
C ILE A 199 -1.03 10.69 6.04
N LEU A 200 -1.16 12.01 6.15
CA LEU A 200 -2.46 12.65 6.33
C LEU A 200 -3.17 12.77 4.98
N THR A 201 -4.39 12.26 4.93
CA THR A 201 -5.27 12.35 3.76
C THR A 201 -6.41 13.34 4.00
N ASP A 202 -7.08 13.80 2.94
CA ASP A 202 -8.19 14.76 3.00
C ASP A 202 -7.86 16.05 3.77
N ILE A 203 -6.66 16.59 3.57
CA ILE A 203 -6.28 17.87 4.17
C ILE A 203 -6.99 19.00 3.40
N GLU A 204 -7.86 19.72 4.08
CA GLU A 204 -8.45 20.95 3.57
C GLU A 204 -7.60 22.15 3.99
N TYR A 205 -7.05 22.86 3.02
CA TYR A 205 -6.32 24.09 3.26
C TYR A 205 -7.32 25.25 3.40
N HIS A 206 -7.43 25.82 4.59
CA HIS A 206 -8.29 27.02 4.83
C HIS A 206 -7.61 28.31 4.40
N ILE A 207 -6.30 28.27 4.22
CA ILE A 207 -5.51 29.38 3.71
C ILE A 207 -5.32 29.15 2.20
N PRO A 208 -5.63 30.12 1.34
CA PRO A 208 -5.41 29.99 -0.09
C PRO A 208 -3.96 29.58 -0.41
N GLU A 209 -3.79 28.67 -1.37
CA GLU A 209 -2.50 28.05 -1.71
C GLU A 209 -1.40 29.09 -2.02
N PHE A 210 -1.77 30.25 -2.57
CA PHE A 210 -0.82 31.32 -2.87
C PHE A 210 -0.16 31.92 -1.62
N ILE A 211 -0.81 31.87 -0.45
CA ILE A 211 -0.25 32.37 0.81
C ILE A 211 0.78 31.37 1.35
N TYR A 212 0.53 30.05 1.20
CA TYR A 212 1.49 29.02 1.62
C TYR A 212 2.81 29.04 0.83
N ARG A 213 2.77 29.52 -0.43
CA ARG A 213 3.98 29.62 -1.26
C ARG A 213 4.93 30.76 -0.84
N HIS A 214 4.52 31.61 0.08
CA HIS A 214 5.28 32.78 0.53
C HIS A 214 5.65 32.68 2.03
N LEU A 215 5.34 31.58 2.70
CA LEU A 215 5.80 31.22 4.04
C LEU A 215 6.92 30.16 3.97
#